data_4a29c3f5058aef958cafcfa3ac112c03
#
_entry.id   4a29c3f5058aef958cafcfa3ac112c03
#
_cell.length_a   1.000
_cell.length_b   1.000
_cell.length_c   1.000
_cell.angle_alpha   90.00
_cell.angle_beta   90.00
_cell.angle_gamma   90.00
#
_symmetry.space_group_name_H-M   'P 1'
#
loop_
_entity.id
_entity.type
_entity.pdbx_description
1 polymer ?
#
loop_
_entity_poly.entity_id
_entity_poly.type
_entity_poly.pdbx_seq_one_letter_code
_entity_poly.pdbx_strand_id
1 'polypeptide(L)'
;MPSLILHIDESLDSNFKKSEIKVIEKQMTDIIINELDAEEDNCQIIWVQSKIFNSNYKLYGEMKFREKKSRDVNKRESCLKKIGDILKNEFNVFVRLRAFSIKEACITALDLKE
;
A
#
# COMPACT_ATOMS: atom_id res chain seq x y z
N MET A 1 8.65 -9.52 2.98
CA MET A 1 7.21 -9.55 2.66
C MET A 1 6.67 -8.14 2.63
N PRO A 2 6.32 -7.57 1.45
CA PRO A 2 5.70 -6.25 1.39
C PRO A 2 4.27 -6.27 1.93
N SER A 3 3.97 -5.31 2.78
CA SER A 3 2.60 -5.08 3.24
C SER A 3 2.23 -3.63 3.01
N LEU A 4 1.03 -3.41 2.49
CA LEU A 4 0.47 -2.08 2.25
C LEU A 4 -0.80 -1.95 3.09
N ILE A 5 -0.76 -1.05 4.05
CA ILE A 5 -1.92 -0.76 4.89
C ILE A 5 -2.48 0.59 4.48
N LEU A 6 -3.75 0.60 4.06
CA LEU A 6 -4.42 1.77 3.56
C LEU A 6 -5.51 2.20 4.55
N HIS A 7 -5.29 3.35 5.18
CA HIS A 7 -6.27 3.99 6.04
C HIS A 7 -7.14 4.90 5.18
N ILE A 8 -8.41 4.55 5.07
CA ILE A 8 -9.37 5.31 4.27
C ILE A 8 -10.38 5.96 5.22
N ASP A 9 -10.56 7.28 5.07
CA ASP A 9 -11.49 8.00 5.93
C ASP A 9 -12.93 7.52 5.72
N GLU A 10 -13.70 7.48 6.78
CA GLU A 10 -15.09 7.01 6.74
C GLU A 10 -15.97 7.83 5.80
N SER A 11 -15.61 9.08 5.51
CA SER A 11 -16.32 9.90 4.53
C SER A 11 -16.30 9.30 3.12
N LEU A 12 -15.39 8.35 2.86
CA LEU A 12 -15.24 7.69 1.56
C LEU A 12 -15.90 6.30 1.51
N ASP A 13 -16.69 5.93 2.51
CA ASP A 13 -17.30 4.60 2.57
C ASP A 13 -18.17 4.28 1.35
N SER A 14 -18.97 5.22 0.88
CA SER A 14 -19.80 4.99 -0.29
C SER A 14 -18.96 4.83 -1.55
N ASN A 15 -17.89 5.60 -1.68
CA ASN A 15 -16.94 5.47 -2.80
C ASN A 15 -16.26 4.11 -2.77
N PHE A 16 -15.85 3.66 -1.58
CA PHE A 16 -15.22 2.36 -1.41
C PHE A 16 -16.16 1.23 -1.83
N LYS A 17 -17.42 1.28 -1.41
CA LYS A 17 -18.41 0.25 -1.75
C LYS A 17 -18.73 0.19 -3.24
N LYS A 18 -18.66 1.32 -3.94
CA LYS A 18 -18.92 1.40 -5.38
C LYS A 18 -17.73 1.03 -6.22
N SER A 19 -16.53 1.05 -5.66
CA SER A 19 -15.31 0.76 -6.37
C SER A 19 -15.12 -0.72 -6.60
N GLU A 20 -14.44 -1.07 -7.70
CA GLU A 20 -14.04 -2.44 -7.96
C GLU A 20 -12.76 -2.74 -7.19
N ILE A 21 -12.90 -2.97 -5.91
CA ILE A 21 -11.76 -3.10 -4.99
C ILE A 21 -10.81 -4.23 -5.41
N LYS A 22 -11.34 -5.35 -5.84
CA LYS A 22 -10.49 -6.49 -6.26
C LYS A 22 -9.62 -6.14 -7.46
N VAL A 23 -10.15 -5.34 -8.39
CA VAL A 23 -9.38 -4.88 -9.56
C VAL A 23 -8.25 -3.96 -9.11
N ILE A 24 -8.56 -3.03 -8.20
CA ILE A 24 -7.58 -2.09 -7.67
C ILE A 24 -6.49 -2.84 -6.90
N GLU A 25 -6.87 -3.79 -6.06
CA GLU A 25 -5.92 -4.61 -5.31
C GLU A 25 -4.99 -5.39 -6.24
N LYS A 26 -5.53 -5.96 -7.31
CA LYS A 26 -4.71 -6.66 -8.30
C LYS A 26 -3.71 -5.72 -8.97
N GLN A 27 -4.16 -4.54 -9.37
CA GLN A 27 -3.29 -3.55 -10.01
C GLN A 27 -2.15 -3.12 -9.05
N MET A 28 -2.48 -2.87 -7.79
CA MET A 28 -1.48 -2.48 -6.80
C MET A 28 -0.51 -3.63 -6.51
N THR A 29 -1.01 -4.84 -6.41
CA THR A 29 -0.17 -6.03 -6.20
C THR A 29 0.82 -6.20 -7.36
N ASP A 30 0.36 -6.06 -8.59
CA ASP A 30 1.22 -6.17 -9.76
C ASP A 30 2.33 -5.10 -9.75
N ILE A 31 2.00 -3.89 -9.32
CA ILE A 31 2.99 -2.82 -9.19
C ILE A 31 4.04 -3.18 -8.14
N ILE A 32 3.61 -3.67 -6.99
CA ILE A 32 4.53 -4.07 -5.90
C ILE A 32 5.47 -5.18 -6.37
N ILE A 33 4.93 -6.19 -7.04
CA ILE A 33 5.71 -7.31 -7.57
C ILE A 33 6.77 -6.80 -8.54
N ASN A 34 6.37 -5.97 -9.49
CA ASN A 34 7.26 -5.50 -10.55
C ASN A 34 8.29 -4.50 -10.06
N GLU A 35 7.90 -3.57 -9.19
CA GLU A 35 8.81 -2.51 -8.73
C GLU A 35 9.71 -2.95 -7.58
N LEU A 36 9.18 -3.77 -6.67
CA LEU A 36 9.91 -4.17 -5.47
C LEU A 36 10.45 -5.59 -5.51
N ASP A 37 10.40 -6.24 -6.66
CA ASP A 37 10.91 -7.60 -6.82
C ASP A 37 10.35 -8.53 -5.73
N ALA A 38 9.03 -8.60 -5.66
CA ALA A 38 8.31 -9.38 -4.65
C ALA A 38 7.54 -10.52 -5.31
N GLU A 39 7.20 -11.52 -4.50
CA GLU A 39 6.34 -12.63 -4.93
C GLU A 39 4.90 -12.34 -4.51
N GLU A 40 3.95 -12.76 -5.34
CA GLU A 40 2.52 -12.50 -5.10
C GLU A 40 2.07 -13.00 -3.73
N ASP A 41 2.47 -14.22 -3.36
CA ASP A 41 2.07 -14.83 -2.09
C ASP A 41 2.58 -14.08 -0.87
N ASN A 42 3.57 -13.23 -1.05
CA ASN A 42 4.18 -12.44 0.03
C ASN A 42 3.66 -11.01 0.08
N CYS A 43 2.77 -10.62 -0.82
CA CYS A 43 2.19 -9.29 -0.83
C CYS A 43 0.88 -9.28 -0.06
N GLN A 44 0.69 -8.28 0.79
CA GLN A 44 -0.54 -8.14 1.56
C GLN A 44 -1.04 -6.71 1.48
N ILE A 45 -2.33 -6.55 1.16
CA ILE A 45 -2.99 -5.25 1.15
C ILE A 45 -4.10 -5.28 2.18
N ILE A 46 -4.07 -4.31 3.09
CA ILE A 46 -5.04 -4.21 4.19
C ILE A 46 -5.73 -2.86 4.09
N TRP A 47 -7.06 -2.87 4.11
CA TRP A 47 -7.87 -1.65 4.16
C TRP A 47 -8.34 -1.45 5.60
N VAL A 48 -8.18 -0.22 6.09
CA VAL A 48 -8.63 0.15 7.44
C VAL A 48 -9.53 1.37 7.33
N GLN A 49 -10.78 1.23 7.76
CA GLN A 49 -11.68 2.36 7.91
C GLN A 49 -11.18 3.22 9.07
N SER A 50 -11.05 4.51 8.82
CA SER A 50 -10.41 5.42 9.77
C SER A 50 -11.17 6.73 9.89
N LYS A 51 -10.92 7.46 10.97
CA LYS A 51 -11.33 8.85 11.13
C LYS A 51 -10.09 9.70 11.02
N ILE A 52 -9.99 10.49 9.96
CA ILE A 52 -8.81 11.30 9.71
C ILE A 52 -9.13 12.76 10.03
N PHE A 53 -8.48 13.30 11.05
CA PHE A 53 -8.67 14.67 11.53
C PHE A 53 -7.57 15.59 11.08
N ASN A 54 -7.89 16.87 10.93
CA ASN A 54 -6.92 17.93 10.68
C ASN A 54 -6.05 17.69 9.45
N SER A 55 -6.58 16.99 8.45
CA SER A 55 -5.84 16.69 7.23
C SER A 55 -6.78 16.62 6.03
N ASN A 56 -6.31 17.16 4.91
CA ASN A 56 -6.99 17.01 3.63
C ASN A 56 -6.67 15.68 2.95
N TYR A 57 -5.70 14.94 3.48
CA TYR A 57 -5.33 13.63 2.95
C TYR A 57 -6.24 12.57 3.57
N LYS A 58 -7.36 12.30 2.91
CA LYS A 58 -8.37 11.36 3.41
C LYS A 58 -8.05 9.90 3.12
N LEU A 59 -6.92 9.66 2.46
CA LEU A 59 -6.39 8.32 2.27
C LEU A 59 -4.91 8.36 2.61
N TYR A 60 -4.51 7.54 3.59
CA TYR A 60 -3.13 7.45 4.06
C TYR A 60 -2.68 5.99 4.01
N GLY A 61 -1.56 5.73 3.35
CA GLY A 61 -1.02 4.38 3.24
C GLY A 61 0.41 4.27 3.74
N GLU A 62 0.70 3.14 4.34
CA GLU A 62 2.05 2.76 4.73
C GLU A 62 2.40 1.43 4.09
N MET A 63 3.55 1.40 3.43
CA MET A 63 4.10 0.17 2.88
C MET A 63 5.38 -0.17 3.61
N LYS A 64 5.47 -1.40 4.10
CA LYS A 64 6.63 -1.90 4.81
C LYS A 64 7.18 -3.13 4.10
N PHE A 65 8.48 -3.20 3.96
CA PHE A 65 9.13 -4.32 3.29
C PHE A 65 10.58 -4.46 3.75
N ARG A 66 11.14 -5.63 3.50
CA ARG A 66 12.54 -5.88 3.80
C ARG A 66 13.44 -5.15 2.83
N GLU A 67 14.56 -4.64 3.33
CA GLU A 67 15.59 -4.04 2.51
C GLU A 67 16.17 -5.07 1.55
N LYS A 68 16.28 -4.69 0.27
CA LYS A 68 16.98 -5.45 -0.77
C LYS A 68 17.67 -4.46 -1.69
N LYS A 69 18.79 -4.89 -2.28
CA LYS A 69 19.51 -4.03 -3.25
C LYS A 69 18.62 -3.63 -4.43
N SER A 70 17.77 -4.55 -4.89
CA SER A 70 16.84 -4.29 -6.00
C SER A 70 15.72 -3.31 -5.64
N ARG A 71 15.56 -2.98 -4.37
CA ARG A 71 14.53 -2.06 -3.87
C ARG A 71 15.13 -0.70 -3.53
N ASP A 72 15.86 -0.12 -4.49
CA ASP A 72 16.51 1.18 -4.30
C ASP A 72 15.47 2.31 -4.24
N VAL A 73 15.95 3.52 -3.95
CA VAL A 73 15.06 4.67 -3.78
C VAL A 73 14.23 4.97 -5.02
N ASN A 74 14.80 4.79 -6.21
CA ASN A 74 14.07 5.04 -7.45
C ASN A 74 12.93 4.05 -7.64
N LYS A 75 13.15 2.78 -7.32
CA LYS A 75 12.10 1.75 -7.38
C LYS A 75 11.01 2.01 -6.36
N ARG A 76 11.37 2.42 -5.15
CA ARG A 76 10.40 2.75 -4.11
C ARG A 76 9.54 3.95 -4.49
N GLU A 77 10.16 5.00 -5.04
CA GLU A 77 9.43 6.18 -5.50
C GLU A 77 8.50 5.85 -6.65
N SER A 78 8.96 5.08 -7.62
CA SER A 78 8.15 4.63 -8.74
C SER A 78 6.93 3.83 -8.27
N CYS A 79 7.14 2.92 -7.32
CA CYS A 79 6.08 2.11 -6.73
C CYS A 79 5.01 2.99 -6.08
N LEU A 80 5.42 3.93 -5.22
CA LEU A 80 4.49 4.83 -4.54
C LEU A 80 3.74 5.71 -5.53
N LYS A 81 4.42 6.23 -6.54
CA LYS A 81 3.79 7.08 -7.56
C LYS A 81 2.69 6.34 -8.30
N LYS A 82 2.96 5.13 -8.73
CA LYS A 82 1.98 4.32 -9.47
C LYS A 82 0.80 3.93 -8.60
N ILE A 83 1.03 3.52 -7.36
CA ILE A 83 -0.03 3.19 -6.41
C ILE A 83 -0.86 4.44 -6.09
N GLY A 84 -0.18 5.55 -5.83
CA GLY A 84 -0.85 6.81 -5.53
C GLY A 84 -1.75 7.29 -6.65
N ASP A 85 -1.31 7.15 -7.90
CA ASP A 85 -2.12 7.54 -9.07
C ASP A 85 -3.39 6.70 -9.16
N ILE A 86 -3.30 5.40 -8.92
CA ILE A 86 -4.47 4.51 -8.90
C ILE A 86 -5.47 4.96 -7.84
N LEU A 87 -5.00 5.17 -6.62
CA LEU A 87 -5.86 5.53 -5.50
C LEU A 87 -6.48 6.90 -5.68
N LYS A 88 -5.71 7.87 -6.16
CA LYS A 88 -6.21 9.22 -6.41
C LYS A 88 -7.29 9.22 -7.49
N ASN A 89 -7.07 8.48 -8.57
CA ASN A 89 -8.03 8.40 -9.66
C ASN A 89 -9.32 7.71 -9.22
N GLU A 90 -9.20 6.66 -8.40
CA GLU A 90 -10.37 5.90 -7.95
C GLU A 90 -11.21 6.67 -6.93
N PHE A 91 -10.58 7.30 -5.96
CA PHE A 91 -11.29 7.93 -4.85
C PHE A 91 -11.39 9.45 -4.96
N ASN A 92 -10.67 10.06 -5.89
CA ASN A 92 -10.66 11.51 -6.14
C ASN A 92 -10.40 12.31 -4.85
N VAL A 93 -9.38 11.91 -4.10
CA VAL A 93 -8.96 12.56 -2.86
C VAL A 93 -7.46 12.75 -2.85
N PHE A 94 -6.98 13.59 -1.95
CA PHE A 94 -5.54 13.67 -1.70
C PHE A 94 -5.07 12.39 -1.02
N VAL A 95 -3.97 11.83 -1.52
CA VAL A 95 -3.40 10.58 -1.03
C VAL A 95 -2.01 10.84 -0.48
N ARG A 96 -1.75 10.31 0.71
CA ARG A 96 -0.42 10.38 1.33
C ARG A 96 0.10 8.95 1.52
N LEU A 97 1.25 8.65 0.93
CA LEU A 97 1.87 7.33 1.04
C LEU A 97 3.27 7.44 1.61
N ARG A 98 3.64 6.45 2.41
CA ARG A 98 4.99 6.31 2.98
C ARG A 98 5.46 4.89 2.78
N ALA A 99 6.74 4.74 2.46
CA ALA A 99 7.36 3.43 2.29
C ALA A 99 8.53 3.30 3.27
N PHE A 100 8.59 2.18 3.95
CA PHE A 100 9.60 1.90 4.97
C PHE A 100 10.40 0.67 4.54
N SER A 101 11.67 0.88 4.21
CA SER A 101 12.61 -0.19 3.90
C SER A 101 13.29 -0.59 5.20
N ILE A 102 13.03 -1.82 5.65
CA ILE A 102 13.45 -2.27 6.98
C ILE A 102 14.56 -3.30 6.86
N LYS A 103 15.65 -3.08 7.58
CA LYS A 103 16.76 -4.03 7.62
C LYS A 103 16.27 -5.37 8.16
N GLU A 104 16.70 -6.45 7.54
CA GLU A 104 16.29 -7.81 7.93
C GLU A 104 16.58 -8.09 9.40
N ALA A 105 17.70 -7.61 9.93
CA ALA A 105 18.07 -7.78 11.32
C ALA A 105 17.05 -7.16 12.30
N CYS A 106 16.22 -6.25 11.82
CA CYS A 106 15.20 -5.57 12.63
C CYS A 106 13.82 -6.19 12.51
N ILE A 107 13.70 -7.31 11.79
CA ILE A 107 12.42 -7.98 11.57
C ILE A 107 12.42 -9.33 12.29
N THR A 108 11.41 -9.54 13.13
CA THR A 108 11.12 -10.84 13.69
C THR A 108 9.74 -11.24 13.19
N ALA A 109 9.64 -12.40 12.56
CA ALA A 109 8.42 -12.81 11.90
C ALA A 109 7.97 -14.18 12.39
N LEU A 110 6.65 -14.35 12.51
CA LEU A 110 6.02 -15.63 12.82
C LEU A 110 4.73 -15.72 12.01
N ASP A 111 4.68 -16.70 11.12
CA ASP A 111 3.50 -17.00 10.33
C ASP A 111 3.00 -18.38 10.73
N LEU A 112 1.85 -18.41 11.37
CA LEU A 112 1.26 -19.68 11.81
C LEU A 112 0.28 -20.15 10.73
N LYS A 113 0.56 -21.33 10.20
CA LYS A 113 -0.30 -22.04 9.27
C LYS A 113 -0.81 -23.31 9.95
N GLU A 114 -1.92 -23.83 9.48
CA GLU A 114 -2.50 -25.06 10.04
C GLU A 114 -1.50 -26.19 10.20
#